data_c8b9b4c831e551cb040568523bfad17f
#
_entry.id   c8b9b4c831e551cb040568523bfad17f
#
_cell.length_a   1.000
_cell.length_b   1.000
_cell.length_c   1.000
_cell.angle_alpha   90.00
_cell.angle_beta   90.00
_cell.angle_gamma   90.00
#
_symmetry.space_group_name_H-M   'P 1'
#
loop_
_entity.id
_entity.type
_entity.pdbx_description
1 polymer ?
#
loop_
_entity_poly.entity_id
_entity_poly.type
_entity_poly.pdbx_seq_one_letter_code
_entity_poly.pdbx_strand_id
1 'polypeptide(L)'
;ALSCRLVDKSMSDGKMKIAVKNNSGTVAFANRVRLVNKATQKRILPIIMSDNYVTLMPGEEKVITMEATPELLKGGVSILVKQYGKAEKNKLDIAD
;
A
#
# COMPACT_ATOMS: atom_id res chain seq x y z
N ALA A 1 -5.15 8.34 12.62
CA ALA A 1 -5.10 8.41 11.15
C ALA A 1 -3.84 7.77 10.61
N LEU A 2 -3.96 7.13 9.45
CA LEU A 2 -2.83 6.51 8.76
C LEU A 2 -2.38 7.42 7.62
N SER A 3 -1.09 7.42 7.34
CA SER A 3 -0.55 8.05 6.14
C SER A 3 0.31 7.05 5.38
N CYS A 4 0.29 7.18 4.05
CA CYS A 4 1.09 6.34 3.17
C CYS A 4 1.93 7.25 2.27
N ARG A 5 3.18 6.88 2.05
CA ARG A 5 4.03 7.60 1.11
C ARG A 5 4.87 6.63 0.30
N LEU A 6 5.18 7.03 -0.92
CA LEU A 6 6.08 6.27 -1.77
C LEU A 6 7.52 6.51 -1.31
N VAL A 7 8.22 5.42 -0.99
CA VAL A 7 9.65 5.49 -0.61
C VAL A 7 10.52 5.34 -1.85
N ASP A 8 10.20 4.36 -2.68
CA ASP A 8 10.97 4.07 -3.88
C ASP A 8 10.11 3.30 -4.88
N LYS A 9 10.41 3.43 -6.16
CA LYS A 9 9.75 2.62 -7.19
C LYS A 9 10.69 2.34 -8.35
N SER A 10 10.53 1.16 -8.92
CA SER A 10 11.13 0.79 -10.20
C SER A 10 10.05 0.05 -10.98
N MET A 11 9.24 0.79 -11.72
CA MET A 11 8.09 0.21 -12.42
C MET A 11 8.51 -0.75 -13.53
N SER A 12 9.66 -0.49 -14.16
CA SER A 12 10.22 -1.39 -15.16
C SER A 12 10.64 -2.74 -14.57
N ASP A 13 10.99 -2.78 -13.28
CA ASP A 13 11.33 -4.02 -12.57
C ASP A 13 10.13 -4.58 -11.80
N GLY A 14 9.01 -3.87 -11.79
CA GLY A 14 7.83 -4.29 -11.06
C GLY A 14 7.96 -4.17 -9.56
N LYS A 15 8.80 -3.27 -9.08
CA LYS A 15 9.10 -3.12 -7.64
C LYS A 15 8.70 -1.77 -7.10
N MET A 16 8.17 -1.78 -5.88
CA MET A 16 7.80 -0.56 -5.17
C MET A 16 8.04 -0.74 -3.68
N LYS A 17 8.32 0.38 -3.00
CA LYS A 17 8.40 0.44 -1.54
C LYS A 17 7.53 1.59 -1.06
N ILE A 18 6.67 1.31 -0.11
CA ILE A 18 5.84 2.34 0.51
C ILE A 18 6.06 2.34 2.02
N ALA A 19 5.83 3.48 2.64
CA ALA A 19 5.84 3.60 4.09
C ALA A 19 4.43 3.89 4.56
N VAL A 20 3.98 3.12 5.56
CA VAL A 20 2.68 3.33 6.21
C VAL A 20 2.95 3.74 7.65
N LYS A 21 2.38 4.88 8.04
CA LYS A 21 2.60 5.44 9.38
C LYS A 21 1.27 5.62 10.11
N ASN A 22 1.28 5.27 11.39
CA ASN A 22 0.17 5.54 12.29
C ASN A 22 0.38 6.88 12.98
N ASN A 23 -0.38 7.90 12.57
CA ASN A 23 -0.28 9.25 13.11
C ASN A 23 -1.22 9.48 14.29
N SER A 24 -1.90 8.44 14.77
CA SER A 24 -2.83 8.56 15.91
C SER A 24 -2.15 8.19 17.22
N GLY A 25 -2.82 8.47 18.31
CA GLY A 25 -2.38 8.09 19.65
C GLY A 25 -2.83 6.70 20.09
N THR A 26 -3.43 5.92 19.18
CA THR A 26 -3.92 4.57 19.46
C THR A 26 -3.34 3.57 18.46
N VAL A 27 -3.37 2.29 18.83
CA VAL A 27 -2.88 1.21 17.95
C VAL A 27 -3.79 1.09 16.73
N ALA A 28 -3.18 0.97 15.55
CA ALA A 28 -3.90 0.67 14.31
C ALA A 28 -3.75 -0.83 14.00
N PHE A 29 -4.80 -1.59 14.27
CA PHE A 29 -4.78 -3.06 14.15
C PHE A 29 -5.05 -3.53 12.73
N ALA A 30 -4.32 -4.56 12.31
CA ALA A 30 -4.59 -5.37 11.13
C ALA A 30 -4.97 -4.53 9.90
N ASN A 31 -4.13 -3.55 9.58
CA ASN A 31 -4.34 -2.71 8.41
C ASN A 31 -4.06 -3.54 7.16
N ARG A 32 -5.07 -3.68 6.31
CA ARG A 32 -4.92 -4.44 5.08
C ARG A 32 -4.39 -3.55 3.97
N VAL A 33 -3.31 -3.98 3.34
CA VAL A 33 -2.69 -3.27 2.22
C VAL A 33 -3.00 -4.02 0.93
N ARG A 34 -3.52 -3.29 -0.08
CA ARG A 34 -3.86 -3.86 -1.39
C ARG A 34 -3.33 -2.98 -2.51
N LEU A 35 -2.98 -3.63 -3.60
CA LEU A 35 -2.56 -2.95 -4.82
C LEU A 35 -3.64 -3.16 -5.89
N VAL A 36 -4.10 -2.06 -6.48
CA VAL A 36 -5.12 -2.10 -7.54
C VAL A 36 -4.67 -1.27 -8.73
N ASN A 37 -5.23 -1.55 -9.91
CA ASN A 37 -5.00 -0.73 -11.10
C ASN A 37 -5.65 0.63 -10.88
N LYS A 38 -4.92 1.70 -11.19
CA LYS A 38 -5.37 3.07 -10.95
C LYS A 38 -6.65 3.42 -11.72
N ALA A 39 -6.74 2.97 -12.96
CA ALA A 39 -7.88 3.30 -13.83
C ALA A 39 -9.10 2.44 -13.53
N THR A 40 -8.93 1.13 -13.35
CA THR A 40 -10.03 0.18 -13.19
C THR A 40 -10.37 -0.14 -11.75
N GLN A 41 -9.47 0.16 -10.82
CA GLN A 41 -9.57 -0.19 -9.40
C GLN A 41 -9.65 -1.70 -9.16
N LYS A 42 -9.26 -2.50 -10.15
CA LYS A 42 -9.19 -3.94 -10.02
C LYS A 42 -7.91 -4.36 -9.34
N ARG A 43 -8.01 -5.35 -8.48
CA ARG A 43 -6.88 -5.89 -7.74
C ARG A 43 -5.83 -6.45 -8.69
N ILE A 44 -4.58 -6.13 -8.42
CA ILE A 44 -3.44 -6.63 -9.20
C ILE A 44 -2.96 -7.93 -8.56
N LEU A 45 -2.97 -9.01 -9.33
CA LEU A 45 -2.50 -10.34 -8.95
C LEU A 45 -1.80 -10.97 -10.15
N PRO A 46 -0.73 -11.77 -9.94
CA PRO A 46 -0.07 -12.05 -8.65
C PRO A 46 0.81 -10.88 -8.19
N ILE A 47 0.93 -10.75 -6.87
CA ILE A 47 1.80 -9.75 -6.27
C ILE A 47 2.49 -10.36 -5.06
N ILE A 48 3.77 -10.01 -4.88
CA ILE A 48 4.55 -10.39 -3.71
C ILE A 48 4.69 -9.14 -2.83
N MET A 49 4.25 -9.24 -1.59
CA MET A 49 4.39 -8.17 -0.59
C MET A 49 5.15 -8.70 0.61
N SER A 50 5.97 -7.85 1.22
CA SER A 50 6.62 -8.20 2.50
C SER A 50 5.59 -8.41 3.59
N ASP A 51 4.55 -7.56 3.63
CA ASP A 51 3.42 -7.67 4.56
C ASP A 51 2.16 -7.13 3.89
N ASN A 52 1.06 -7.86 3.96
CA ASN A 52 -0.23 -7.37 3.48
C ASN A 52 -1.20 -7.05 4.61
N TYR A 53 -0.86 -7.43 5.84
CA TYR A 53 -1.53 -7.01 7.06
C TYR A 53 -0.49 -6.47 8.02
N VAL A 54 -0.65 -5.23 8.47
CA VAL A 54 0.28 -4.62 9.41
C VAL A 54 -0.48 -4.05 10.60
N THR A 55 0.08 -4.23 11.78
CA THR A 55 -0.39 -3.58 13.00
C THR A 55 0.66 -2.54 13.37
N LEU A 56 0.21 -1.30 13.55
CA LEU A 56 1.09 -0.17 13.82
C LEU A 56 0.79 0.42 15.21
N MET A 57 1.82 0.51 16.02
CA MET A 57 1.75 1.21 17.29
C MET A 57 1.65 2.72 17.03
N PRO A 58 1.21 3.52 18.04
CA PRO A 58 1.17 4.97 17.87
C PRO A 58 2.51 5.53 17.43
N GLY A 59 2.52 6.29 16.34
CA GLY A 59 3.72 6.88 15.78
C GLY A 59 4.62 5.95 15.00
N GLU A 60 4.31 4.67 14.94
CA GLU A 60 5.11 3.68 14.21
C GLU A 60 4.95 3.81 12.71
N GLU A 61 6.05 3.62 11.98
CA GLU A 61 6.07 3.57 10.53
C GLU A 61 6.70 2.26 10.07
N LYS A 62 6.09 1.61 9.10
CA LYS A 62 6.64 0.40 8.47
C LYS A 62 6.78 0.58 6.98
N VAL A 63 7.88 0.07 6.43
CA VAL A 63 8.11 0.03 4.98
C VAL A 63 7.65 -1.32 4.46
N ILE A 64 6.81 -1.28 3.43
CA ILE A 64 6.29 -2.47 2.77
C ILE A 64 6.85 -2.52 1.36
N THR A 65 7.47 -3.64 1.01
CA THR A 65 7.97 -3.86 -0.34
C THR A 65 6.94 -4.64 -1.14
N MET A 66 6.78 -4.27 -2.41
CA MET A 66 5.84 -4.91 -3.32
C MET A 66 6.55 -5.25 -4.62
N GLU A 67 6.23 -6.41 -5.17
CA GLU A 67 6.77 -6.85 -6.45
C GLU A 67 5.67 -7.52 -7.27
N ALA A 68 5.52 -7.08 -8.52
CA ALA A 68 4.54 -7.60 -9.45
C ALA A 68 5.11 -7.61 -10.86
N THR A 69 4.45 -8.31 -11.78
CA THR A 69 4.82 -8.27 -13.19
C THR A 69 4.71 -6.85 -13.72
N PRO A 70 5.76 -6.28 -14.35
CA PRO A 70 5.74 -4.88 -14.78
C PRO A 70 4.55 -4.50 -15.65
N GLU A 71 4.06 -5.41 -16.48
CA GLU A 71 2.90 -5.16 -17.35
C GLU A 71 1.63 -4.85 -16.56
N LEU A 72 1.49 -5.42 -15.37
CA LEU A 72 0.33 -5.18 -14.52
C LEU A 72 0.35 -3.79 -13.91
N LEU A 73 1.49 -3.12 -13.94
CA LEU A 73 1.66 -1.80 -13.34
C LEU A 73 1.49 -0.66 -14.36
N LYS A 74 1.29 -1.00 -15.63
CA LYS A 74 1.10 0.01 -16.68
C LYS A 74 -0.16 0.83 -16.43
N GLY A 75 -0.07 2.14 -16.66
CA GLY A 75 -1.17 3.07 -16.42
C GLY A 75 -1.25 3.55 -14.99
N GLY A 76 -0.30 3.12 -14.15
CA GLY A 76 -0.27 3.49 -12.75
C GLY A 76 -1.07 2.55 -11.85
N VAL A 77 -0.84 2.68 -10.57
CA VAL A 77 -1.47 1.83 -9.55
C VAL A 77 -1.95 2.69 -8.38
N SER A 78 -2.86 2.13 -7.59
CA SER A 78 -3.28 2.72 -6.32
C SER A 78 -3.04 1.71 -5.22
N ILE A 79 -2.51 2.19 -4.11
CA ILE A 79 -2.32 1.39 -2.91
C ILE A 79 -3.42 1.77 -1.93
N LEU A 80 -4.20 0.78 -1.51
CA LEU A 80 -5.29 0.97 -0.58
C LEU A 80 -4.92 0.37 0.77
N VAL A 81 -5.01 1.17 1.82
CA VAL A 81 -4.78 0.71 3.19
C VAL A 81 -6.07 0.90 3.97
N LYS A 82 -6.62 -0.20 4.47
CA LYS A 82 -7.85 -0.19 5.25
C LYS A 82 -7.57 -0.72 6.65
N GLN A 83 -7.92 0.07 7.65
CA GLN A 83 -7.81 -0.32 9.05
C GLN A 83 -8.97 -1.26 9.41
N TYR A 84 -8.66 -2.31 10.18
CA TYR A 84 -9.68 -3.26 10.66
C TYR A 84 -10.78 -2.53 11.42
N GLY A 85 -12.02 -2.86 11.09
CA GLY A 85 -13.19 -2.26 11.73
C GLY A 85 -13.52 -0.84 11.31
N LYS A 86 -12.77 -0.27 10.38
CA LYS A 86 -13.02 1.09 9.87
C LYS A 86 -13.52 1.03 8.43
N ALA A 87 -14.46 1.90 8.11
CA ALA A 87 -14.97 2.03 6.74
C ALA A 87 -14.03 2.83 5.85
N GLU A 88 -13.26 3.74 6.44
CA GLU A 88 -12.36 4.62 5.71
C GLU A 88 -11.16 3.86 5.17
N LYS A 89 -10.73 4.27 3.99
CA LYS A 89 -9.53 3.74 3.33
C LYS A 89 -8.57 4.87 3.04
N ASN A 90 -7.29 4.61 3.25
CA ASN A 90 -6.23 5.50 2.77
C ASN A 90 -5.82 5.04 1.39
N LYS A 91 -5.65 5.98 0.48
CA LYS A 91 -5.33 5.69 -0.92
C LYS A 91 -4.08 6.47 -1.32
N LEU A 92 -3.12 5.77 -1.92
CA LEU A 92 -1.94 6.37 -2.51
C LEU A 92 -1.90 6.03 -3.99
N ASP A 93 -1.97 7.06 -4.84
CA ASP A 93 -1.90 6.89 -6.28
C ASP A 93 -0.45 7.03 -6.73
N ILE A 94 0.00 6.09 -7.55
CA ILE A 94 1.36 6.06 -8.09
C ILE A 94 1.27 6.07 -9.60
N ALA A 95 1.86 7.09 -10.22
CA ALA A 95 1.92 7.18 -11.68
C ALA A 95 2.89 6.13 -12.24
N ASP A 96 2.63 5.78 -13.45
CA ASP A 96 3.45 4.84 -14.23
C ASP A 96 4.88 5.36 -14.43
#